data_522ba1314640e3358218ca3c80f59f97
#
_entry.id   522ba1314640e3358218ca3c80f59f97
#
_cell.length_a   1.000
_cell.length_b   1.000
_cell.length_c   1.000
_cell.angle_alpha   90.00
_cell.angle_beta   90.00
_cell.angle_gamma   90.00
#
_symmetry.space_group_name_H-M   'P 1'
#
loop_
_entity.id
_entity.type
_entity.pdbx_description
1 polymer ?
#
loop_
_entity_poly.entity_id
_entity_poly.type
_entity_poly.pdbx_seq_one_letter_code
_entity_poly.pdbx_strand_id
1 'polypeptide(L)'
;IEEVTYTRFPHQISIEANTGVSGIMKTVEPVSQKMIEKVKTGIDQHLEEKQLRKKYESDQRYYVMLAVVDRNKVEKTQSDDAAASTLIKIMEESEYNQVTGEQVELEPGQALVFQEKQKNYGYDTIELGNQTYEVKKWNTDKKSYILDEKTQVYETMTVVTRNHEAKEAYAAVQGKEPEGYSWEYALDLIGDAGEQITVGDEIETILTESSFNGWVEVREKERNTVYSLYGSLLFLGVFVGALFLMGAVMIIYYKQV
;
A
#
# COMPACT_ATOMS: atom_id res chain seq x y z
N ILE A 1 -20.42 1.95 -2.43
CA ILE A 1 -19.40 1.34 -3.30
C ILE A 1 -18.37 2.40 -3.69
N GLU A 2 -18.78 3.56 -4.20
CA GLU A 2 -17.85 4.63 -4.60
C GLU A 2 -16.95 5.06 -3.43
N GLU A 3 -17.52 5.36 -2.27
CA GLU A 3 -16.75 5.76 -1.08
C GLU A 3 -15.71 4.70 -0.67
N VAL A 4 -16.07 3.42 -0.68
CA VAL A 4 -15.15 2.32 -0.37
C VAL A 4 -14.02 2.22 -1.39
N THR A 5 -14.34 2.39 -2.69
CA THR A 5 -13.32 2.35 -3.74
C THR A 5 -12.36 3.52 -3.64
N TYR A 6 -12.85 4.74 -3.39
CA TYR A 6 -12.00 5.92 -3.22
C TYR A 6 -11.15 5.88 -1.95
N THR A 7 -11.64 5.26 -0.88
CA THR A 7 -10.85 5.10 0.34
C THR A 7 -9.73 4.07 0.16
N ARG A 8 -10.02 2.95 -0.51
CA ARG A 8 -9.05 1.88 -0.73
C ARG A 8 -8.05 2.18 -1.85
N PHE A 9 -8.47 2.91 -2.88
CA PHE A 9 -7.67 3.31 -4.02
C PHE A 9 -7.72 4.83 -4.17
N PRO A 10 -6.96 5.58 -3.34
CA PRO A 10 -7.04 7.04 -3.30
C PRO A 10 -6.58 7.67 -4.61
N HIS A 11 -5.68 7.02 -5.34
CA HIS A 11 -5.15 7.50 -6.61
C HIS A 11 -5.73 6.75 -7.80
N GLN A 12 -5.69 7.38 -8.97
CA GLN A 12 -6.20 6.79 -10.22
C GLN A 12 -5.36 5.60 -10.66
N ILE A 13 -4.04 5.74 -10.59
CA ILE A 13 -3.06 4.72 -10.93
C ILE A 13 -2.05 4.65 -9.82
N SER A 14 -1.80 3.46 -9.29
CA SER A 14 -0.76 3.18 -8.31
C SER A 14 0.13 2.06 -8.82
N ILE A 15 1.42 2.22 -8.66
CA ILE A 15 2.43 1.21 -8.96
C ILE A 15 3.08 0.83 -7.65
N GLU A 16 3.10 -0.44 -7.35
CA GLU A 16 3.71 -0.96 -6.13
C GLU A 16 4.77 -2.00 -6.48
N ALA A 17 5.93 -1.87 -5.89
CA ALA A 17 6.98 -2.85 -5.92
C ALA A 17 7.53 -3.05 -4.51
N ASN A 18 7.27 -4.19 -3.95
CA ASN A 18 7.74 -4.54 -2.62
C ASN A 18 8.95 -5.47 -2.74
N THR A 19 10.04 -5.11 -2.07
CA THR A 19 11.09 -6.07 -1.76
C THR A 19 10.49 -7.06 -0.78
N GLY A 20 10.21 -8.26 -1.26
CA GLY A 20 9.39 -9.23 -0.55
C GLY A 20 9.70 -9.32 0.93
N VAL A 21 8.67 -9.19 1.74
CA VAL A 21 8.70 -9.60 3.13
C VAL A 21 8.99 -11.10 3.10
N SER A 22 10.19 -11.45 3.54
CA SER A 22 10.71 -12.83 3.55
C SER A 22 9.68 -13.79 4.15
N GLY A 23 9.08 -14.61 3.32
CA GLY A 23 8.09 -15.61 3.74
C GLY A 23 6.88 -15.74 2.83
N ILE A 24 6.41 -14.65 2.21
CA ILE A 24 5.19 -14.67 1.40
C ILE A 24 5.48 -14.57 -0.10
N MET A 25 6.53 -13.87 -0.52
CA MET A 25 6.97 -13.79 -1.92
C MET A 25 8.47 -14.07 -2.04
N LYS A 26 8.82 -15.29 -2.33
CA LYS A 26 10.22 -15.78 -2.42
C LYS A 26 11.02 -15.28 -3.63
N THR A 27 10.50 -14.41 -4.49
CA THR A 27 11.10 -14.16 -5.80
C THR A 27 11.02 -12.71 -6.29
N VAL A 28 10.89 -11.72 -5.40
CA VAL A 28 10.92 -10.32 -5.84
C VAL A 28 12.37 -9.83 -5.79
N GLU A 29 12.91 -9.47 -6.95
CA GLU A 29 14.22 -8.81 -7.00
C GLU A 29 14.18 -7.47 -6.26
N PRO A 30 15.24 -7.12 -5.51
CA PRO A 30 15.32 -5.85 -4.82
C PRO A 30 15.20 -4.69 -5.81
N VAL A 31 14.36 -3.71 -5.49
CA VAL A 31 14.18 -2.54 -6.34
C VAL A 31 15.32 -1.56 -6.09
N SER A 32 16.15 -1.35 -7.09
CA SER A 32 17.23 -0.37 -7.03
C SER A 32 16.76 1.01 -7.48
N GLN A 33 17.42 2.06 -7.01
CA GLN A 33 17.15 3.42 -7.45
C GLN A 33 17.19 3.58 -8.98
N LYS A 34 18.17 2.93 -9.62
CA LYS A 34 18.32 2.95 -11.08
C LYS A 34 17.12 2.35 -11.81
N MET A 35 16.51 1.28 -11.25
CA MET A 35 15.32 0.67 -11.82
C MET A 35 14.11 1.61 -11.68
N ILE A 36 13.93 2.24 -10.51
CA ILE A 36 12.89 3.23 -10.29
C ILE A 36 13.00 4.38 -11.30
N GLU A 37 14.18 4.97 -11.44
CA GLU A 37 14.43 6.06 -12.37
C GLU A 37 14.14 5.67 -13.83
N LYS A 38 14.54 4.46 -14.24
CA LYS A 38 14.25 3.94 -15.57
C LYS A 38 12.76 3.83 -15.84
N VAL A 39 12.01 3.26 -14.90
CA VAL A 39 10.54 3.10 -15.03
C VAL A 39 9.86 4.46 -15.04
N LYS A 40 10.20 5.37 -14.13
CA LYS A 40 9.65 6.73 -14.10
C LYS A 40 9.90 7.48 -15.42
N THR A 41 11.13 7.41 -15.92
CA THR A 41 11.46 8.03 -17.22
C THR A 41 10.61 7.46 -18.35
N GLY A 42 10.39 6.14 -18.38
CA GLY A 42 9.53 5.51 -19.37
C GLY A 42 8.07 5.96 -19.26
N ILE A 43 7.55 6.07 -18.03
CA ILE A 43 6.20 6.59 -17.78
C ILE A 43 6.08 8.04 -18.23
N ASP A 44 7.04 8.89 -17.87
CA ASP A 44 7.01 10.32 -18.22
C ASP A 44 7.05 10.54 -19.73
N GLN A 45 7.92 9.82 -20.46
CA GLN A 45 7.97 9.84 -21.91
C GLN A 45 6.64 9.40 -22.54
N HIS A 46 6.05 8.34 -22.03
CA HIS A 46 4.79 7.82 -22.53
C HIS A 46 3.63 8.82 -22.32
N LEU A 47 3.54 9.44 -21.15
CA LEU A 47 2.55 10.48 -20.86
C LEU A 47 2.75 11.71 -21.75
N GLU A 48 3.99 12.11 -22.01
CA GLU A 48 4.31 13.23 -22.91
C GLU A 48 3.91 12.94 -24.34
N GLU A 49 4.21 11.76 -24.87
CA GLU A 49 3.79 11.31 -26.22
C GLU A 49 2.28 11.33 -26.39
N LYS A 50 1.53 10.99 -25.36
CA LYS A 50 0.06 11.04 -25.35
C LYS A 50 -0.51 12.40 -24.99
N GLN A 51 0.32 13.38 -24.68
CA GLN A 51 -0.08 14.73 -24.26
C GLN A 51 -0.93 14.72 -22.97
N LEU A 52 -0.77 13.69 -22.13
CA LEU A 52 -1.45 13.55 -20.85
C LEU A 52 -0.73 14.34 -19.77
N ARG A 53 -1.50 15.00 -18.90
CA ARG A 53 -0.96 15.83 -17.81
C ARG A 53 -1.23 15.18 -16.47
N LYS A 54 -0.20 15.14 -15.63
CA LYS A 54 -0.33 14.77 -14.24
C LYS A 54 -1.07 15.87 -13.46
N LYS A 55 -2.07 15.47 -12.70
CA LYS A 55 -2.74 16.31 -11.70
C LYS A 55 -2.10 16.15 -10.33
N TYR A 56 -1.65 14.92 -10.03
CA TYR A 56 -0.97 14.54 -8.81
C TYR A 56 0.09 13.48 -9.11
N GLU A 57 1.16 13.52 -8.36
CA GLU A 57 2.24 12.53 -8.40
C GLU A 57 2.80 12.36 -7.00
N SER A 58 3.00 11.12 -6.57
CA SER A 58 3.80 10.79 -5.40
C SER A 58 4.79 9.67 -5.72
N ASP A 59 5.94 9.72 -5.10
CA ASP A 59 7.05 8.79 -5.27
C ASP A 59 7.59 8.47 -3.88
N GLN A 60 7.25 7.29 -3.35
CA GLN A 60 7.62 6.87 -2.01
C GLN A 60 8.62 5.73 -2.06
N ARG A 61 9.70 5.86 -1.33
CA ARG A 61 10.70 4.81 -1.12
C ARG A 61 10.80 4.53 0.36
N TYR A 62 10.73 3.29 0.70
CA TYR A 62 10.79 2.88 2.09
C TYR A 62 11.32 1.46 2.21
N TYR A 63 11.68 1.07 3.41
CA TYR A 63 12.07 -0.30 3.73
C TYR A 63 10.92 -0.97 4.45
N VAL A 64 10.66 -2.24 4.11
CA VAL A 64 9.62 -3.05 4.74
C VAL A 64 10.24 -4.28 5.38
N MET A 65 9.79 -4.60 6.58
CA MET A 65 10.18 -5.81 7.29
C MET A 65 9.06 -6.35 8.15
N LEU A 66 9.08 -7.66 8.41
CA LEU A 66 8.33 -8.25 9.50
C LEU A 66 9.18 -8.24 10.76
N ALA A 67 8.59 -7.78 11.86
CA ALA A 67 9.24 -7.72 13.15
C ALA A 67 8.25 -8.01 14.28
N VAL A 68 8.76 -8.40 15.43
CA VAL A 68 7.99 -8.50 16.67
C VAL A 68 8.06 -7.16 17.38
N VAL A 69 6.91 -6.63 17.76
CA VAL A 69 6.81 -5.39 18.53
C VAL A 69 6.32 -5.74 19.93
N ASP A 70 7.18 -5.52 20.91
CA ASP A 70 6.83 -5.63 22.33
C ASP A 70 6.99 -4.26 23.00
N ARG A 71 5.88 -3.61 23.32
CA ARG A 71 5.83 -2.24 23.84
C ARG A 71 6.50 -1.25 22.88
N ASN A 72 7.68 -0.72 23.27
CA ASN A 72 8.48 0.20 22.46
C ASN A 72 9.68 -0.48 21.79
N LYS A 73 9.79 -1.81 21.85
CA LYS A 73 10.89 -2.57 21.25
C LYS A 73 10.46 -3.24 19.96
N VAL A 74 11.28 -3.11 18.95
CA VAL A 74 11.13 -3.75 17.64
C VAL A 74 12.31 -4.69 17.43
N GLU A 75 12.03 -5.96 17.35
CA GLU A 75 13.04 -6.99 17.20
C GLU A 75 12.74 -7.86 15.97
N LYS A 76 13.79 -8.44 15.39
CA LYS A 76 13.65 -9.35 14.28
C LYS A 76 12.78 -10.54 14.67
N THR A 77 11.82 -10.90 13.82
CA THR A 77 11.07 -12.14 14.01
C THR A 77 11.98 -13.35 13.88
N GLN A 78 11.84 -14.30 14.79
CA GLN A 78 12.60 -15.56 14.79
C GLN A 78 11.82 -16.72 14.19
N SER A 79 10.53 -16.53 13.94
CA SER A 79 9.64 -17.56 13.40
C SER A 79 8.89 -17.04 12.17
N ASP A 80 8.53 -17.96 11.28
CA ASP A 80 7.61 -17.70 10.16
C ASP A 80 6.15 -17.52 10.64
N ASP A 81 5.93 -17.35 11.96
CA ASP A 81 4.61 -17.18 12.52
C ASP A 81 4.11 -15.74 12.26
N ALA A 82 3.41 -15.61 11.15
CA ALA A 82 2.82 -14.37 10.69
C ALA A 82 1.86 -13.73 11.71
N ALA A 83 1.21 -14.54 12.55
CA ALA A 83 0.18 -14.07 13.47
C ALA A 83 0.70 -13.19 14.61
N ALA A 84 2.00 -13.30 14.94
CA ALA A 84 2.65 -12.53 15.98
C ALA A 84 3.54 -11.39 15.45
N SER A 85 3.55 -11.16 14.14
CA SER A 85 4.43 -10.20 13.48
C SER A 85 3.70 -8.92 13.08
N THR A 86 4.38 -7.80 13.20
CA THR A 86 3.94 -6.49 12.71
C THR A 86 4.69 -6.17 11.42
N LEU A 87 3.99 -5.68 10.41
CA LEU A 87 4.60 -5.13 9.21
C LEU A 87 5.12 -3.73 9.51
N ILE A 88 6.43 -3.57 9.45
CA ILE A 88 7.08 -2.29 9.74
C ILE A 88 7.56 -1.66 8.44
N LYS A 89 7.06 -0.45 8.19
CA LYS A 89 7.50 0.43 7.11
C LYS A 89 8.46 1.47 7.71
N ILE A 90 9.68 1.54 7.23
CA ILE A 90 10.66 2.56 7.64
C ILE A 90 10.90 3.49 6.46
N MET A 91 10.64 4.78 6.64
CA MET A 91 10.82 5.80 5.61
C MET A 91 11.60 7.00 6.15
N GLU A 92 12.16 7.77 5.23
CA GLU A 92 12.83 9.02 5.57
C GLU A 92 11.84 10.19 5.69
N GLU A 93 12.20 11.23 6.44
CA GLU A 93 11.35 12.41 6.62
C GLU A 93 11.03 13.14 5.31
N SER A 94 11.95 13.09 4.33
CA SER A 94 11.73 13.66 3.00
C SER A 94 10.60 12.95 2.25
N GLU A 95 10.55 11.61 2.33
CA GLU A 95 9.50 10.80 1.74
C GLU A 95 8.15 11.05 2.45
N TYR A 96 8.18 11.12 3.79
CA TYR A 96 7.01 11.45 4.58
C TYR A 96 6.44 12.83 4.22
N ASN A 97 7.32 13.86 4.14
CA ASN A 97 6.91 15.22 3.80
C ASN A 97 6.34 15.32 2.38
N GLN A 98 6.94 14.61 1.43
CA GLN A 98 6.46 14.57 0.05
C GLN A 98 5.04 14.01 -0.03
N VAL A 99 4.76 12.91 0.66
CA VAL A 99 3.47 12.22 0.60
C VAL A 99 2.38 12.98 1.35
N THR A 100 2.70 13.50 2.53
CA THR A 100 1.73 14.18 3.38
C THR A 100 1.57 15.66 3.03
N GLY A 101 2.56 16.26 2.35
CA GLY A 101 2.65 17.70 2.13
C GLY A 101 2.93 18.47 3.41
N GLU A 102 3.39 17.79 4.46
CA GLU A 102 3.82 18.39 5.72
C GLU A 102 5.28 18.82 5.65
N GLN A 103 5.77 19.49 6.66
CA GLN A 103 7.16 19.94 6.76
C GLN A 103 7.70 19.54 8.13
N VAL A 104 7.94 18.26 8.30
CA VAL A 104 8.56 17.72 9.51
C VAL A 104 10.08 17.82 9.36
N GLU A 105 10.73 18.26 10.41
CA GLU A 105 12.18 18.21 10.55
C GLU A 105 12.50 17.37 11.81
N LEU A 106 13.32 16.33 11.64
CA LEU A 106 13.77 15.44 12.71
C LEU A 106 15.22 15.71 13.05
N GLU A 107 15.49 15.81 14.35
CA GLU A 107 16.85 15.84 14.87
C GLU A 107 17.48 14.42 14.82
N PRO A 108 18.83 14.29 14.86
CA PRO A 108 19.49 12.99 14.95
C PRO A 108 18.95 12.16 16.13
N GLY A 109 18.56 10.91 15.87
CA GLY A 109 17.98 10.04 16.90
C GLY A 109 16.53 10.34 17.26
N GLN A 110 15.81 11.16 16.48
CA GLN A 110 14.37 11.34 16.58
C GLN A 110 13.63 10.53 15.51
N ALA A 111 12.40 10.12 15.83
CA ALA A 111 11.52 9.43 14.90
C ALA A 111 10.06 9.85 15.09
N LEU A 112 9.23 9.72 14.03
CA LEU A 112 7.78 9.66 14.17
C LEU A 112 7.36 8.19 14.10
N VAL A 113 6.35 7.84 14.89
CA VAL A 113 5.82 6.47 14.89
C VAL A 113 4.30 6.50 14.74
N PHE A 114 3.80 5.76 13.76
CA PHE A 114 2.38 5.62 13.46
C PHE A 114 2.00 4.15 13.54
N GLN A 115 0.90 3.84 14.21
CA GLN A 115 0.33 2.49 14.32
C GLN A 115 -1.12 2.51 13.84
N GLU A 116 -1.53 1.48 13.11
CA GLU A 116 -2.88 1.37 12.56
C GLU A 116 -3.96 1.37 13.65
N LYS A 117 -3.78 0.55 14.67
CA LYS A 117 -4.79 0.37 15.73
C LYS A 117 -4.77 1.44 16.82
N GLN A 118 -3.76 2.27 16.88
CA GLN A 118 -3.59 3.28 17.92
C GLN A 118 -3.69 4.69 17.33
N LYS A 119 -4.51 5.52 17.98
CA LYS A 119 -4.65 6.92 17.55
C LYS A 119 -3.31 7.68 17.67
N ASN A 120 -2.54 7.37 18.73
CA ASN A 120 -1.21 7.93 18.94
C ASN A 120 -0.30 6.83 19.53
N TYR A 121 0.95 6.82 19.12
CA TYR A 121 1.96 5.97 19.75
C TYR A 121 2.15 6.37 21.21
N GLY A 122 2.07 5.39 22.11
CA GLY A 122 1.95 5.64 23.56
C GLY A 122 3.27 5.79 24.31
N TYR A 123 4.42 5.69 23.63
CA TYR A 123 5.74 5.72 24.25
C TYR A 123 6.53 6.95 23.79
N ASP A 124 7.43 7.44 24.64
CA ASP A 124 8.32 8.56 24.31
C ASP A 124 9.59 8.11 23.56
N THR A 125 9.85 6.80 23.48
CA THR A 125 10.98 6.23 22.75
C THR A 125 10.54 5.00 21.95
N ILE A 126 11.28 4.69 20.87
CA ILE A 126 11.22 3.42 20.16
C ILE A 126 12.60 2.81 20.04
N GLU A 127 12.71 1.53 20.32
CA GLU A 127 13.96 0.77 20.21
C GLU A 127 13.88 -0.09 18.92
N LEU A 128 14.69 0.23 17.94
CA LEU A 128 14.83 -0.52 16.69
C LEU A 128 16.09 -1.38 16.77
N GLY A 129 15.95 -2.64 17.16
CA GLY A 129 17.09 -3.49 17.46
C GLY A 129 17.95 -2.92 18.58
N ASN A 130 19.17 -2.49 18.25
CA ASN A 130 20.12 -1.90 19.19
C ASN A 130 20.15 -0.36 19.17
N GLN A 131 19.30 0.29 18.42
CA GLN A 131 19.21 1.74 18.32
C GLN A 131 17.94 2.25 19.00
N THR A 132 18.06 3.36 19.71
CA THR A 132 16.93 4.00 20.41
C THR A 132 16.70 5.38 19.82
N TYR A 133 15.44 5.64 19.46
CA TYR A 133 14.98 6.92 18.93
C TYR A 133 14.01 7.57 19.92
N GLU A 134 14.12 8.88 20.09
CA GLU A 134 13.13 9.69 20.77
C GLU A 134 11.92 9.89 19.85
N VAL A 135 10.72 9.63 20.35
CA VAL A 135 9.51 9.77 19.54
C VAL A 135 8.97 11.19 19.62
N LYS A 136 9.13 11.93 18.54
CA LYS A 136 8.52 13.25 18.39
C LYS A 136 7.02 13.09 18.22
N LYS A 137 6.24 13.72 19.12
CA LYS A 137 4.78 13.70 19.03
C LYS A 137 4.32 14.53 17.84
N TRP A 138 3.66 13.86 16.90
CA TRP A 138 3.16 14.48 15.68
C TRP A 138 1.75 14.00 15.42
N ASN A 139 0.84 14.93 15.18
CA ASN A 139 -0.55 14.60 14.85
C ASN A 139 -0.79 14.92 13.39
N THR A 140 -1.19 13.90 12.64
CA THR A 140 -1.53 14.05 11.23
C THR A 140 -2.88 13.41 10.95
N ASP A 141 -3.69 14.07 10.12
CA ASP A 141 -4.94 13.51 9.61
C ASP A 141 -4.68 12.62 8.37
N LYS A 142 -3.42 12.56 7.91
CA LYS A 142 -3.02 11.88 6.68
C LYS A 142 -2.43 10.48 6.92
N LYS A 143 -2.85 9.80 7.98
CA LYS A 143 -2.37 8.46 8.33
C LYS A 143 -2.59 7.42 7.22
N SER A 144 -3.67 7.56 6.45
CA SER A 144 -3.97 6.66 5.33
C SER A 144 -2.91 6.67 4.22
N TYR A 145 -2.14 7.74 4.09
CA TYR A 145 -1.03 7.80 3.13
C TYR A 145 0.25 7.12 3.62
N ILE A 146 0.37 6.87 4.90
CA ILE A 146 1.59 6.34 5.54
C ILE A 146 1.42 4.94 6.10
N LEU A 147 0.21 4.55 6.46
CA LEU A 147 -0.12 3.20 6.92
C LEU A 147 -0.63 2.37 5.75
N ASP A 148 -0.17 1.13 5.67
CA ASP A 148 -0.66 0.19 4.68
C ASP A 148 -1.99 -0.44 5.15
N GLU A 149 -3.10 0.27 4.94
CA GLU A 149 -4.44 -0.21 5.29
C GLU A 149 -4.92 -1.37 4.39
N LYS A 150 -4.19 -1.69 3.31
CA LYS A 150 -4.50 -2.79 2.40
C LYS A 150 -4.15 -4.15 3.02
N THR A 151 -3.23 -4.17 3.97
CA THR A 151 -2.75 -5.39 4.62
C THR A 151 -3.70 -5.83 5.73
N GLN A 152 -4.63 -6.74 5.45
CA GLN A 152 -5.57 -7.26 6.46
C GLN A 152 -4.97 -8.35 7.37
N VAL A 153 -3.78 -8.83 7.08
CA VAL A 153 -3.16 -9.99 7.74
C VAL A 153 -2.25 -9.59 8.90
N TYR A 154 -1.61 -8.43 8.80
CA TYR A 154 -0.66 -7.95 9.80
C TYR A 154 -1.11 -6.62 10.40
N GLU A 155 -0.71 -6.38 11.64
CA GLU A 155 -0.72 -5.02 12.17
C GLU A 155 0.38 -4.22 11.46
N THR A 156 0.09 -2.99 11.07
CA THR A 156 1.06 -2.12 10.38
C THR A 156 1.57 -1.02 11.29
N MET A 157 2.87 -0.76 11.20
CA MET A 157 3.54 0.33 11.88
C MET A 157 4.45 1.05 10.88
N THR A 158 4.37 2.37 10.85
CA THR A 158 5.31 3.19 10.09
C THR A 158 6.20 3.98 11.04
N VAL A 159 7.50 3.88 10.80
CA VAL A 159 8.53 4.65 11.50
C VAL A 159 9.16 5.60 10.50
N VAL A 160 9.08 6.90 10.78
CA VAL A 160 9.75 7.93 9.99
C VAL A 160 11.01 8.34 10.73
N THR A 161 12.14 8.21 10.06
CA THR A 161 13.44 8.60 10.60
C THR A 161 13.97 9.83 9.86
N ARG A 162 14.98 10.45 10.42
CA ARG A 162 15.72 11.49 9.72
C ARG A 162 16.29 10.95 8.40
N ASN A 163 16.51 11.84 7.43
CA ASN A 163 17.13 11.49 6.14
C ASN A 163 18.47 10.77 6.36
N HIS A 164 18.69 9.71 5.61
CA HIS A 164 19.85 8.81 5.64
C HIS A 164 19.92 7.86 6.86
N GLU A 165 18.97 7.91 7.81
CA GLU A 165 18.95 7.01 8.97
C GLU A 165 18.05 5.77 8.75
N ALA A 166 17.13 5.78 7.78
CA ALA A 166 16.18 4.69 7.55
C ALA A 166 16.85 3.33 7.25
N LYS A 167 17.94 3.35 6.49
CA LYS A 167 18.72 2.16 6.17
C LYS A 167 19.40 1.56 7.40
N GLU A 168 19.95 2.41 8.24
CA GLU A 168 20.61 1.99 9.49
C GLU A 168 19.59 1.45 10.49
N ALA A 169 18.43 2.10 10.60
CA ALA A 169 17.32 1.63 11.44
C ALA A 169 16.82 0.24 11.01
N TYR A 170 16.67 0.01 9.70
CA TYR A 170 16.36 -1.32 9.17
C TYR A 170 17.43 -2.34 9.54
N ALA A 171 18.71 -2.01 9.31
CA ALA A 171 19.84 -2.90 9.58
C ALA A 171 19.97 -3.24 11.06
N ALA A 172 19.67 -2.29 11.95
CA ALA A 172 19.69 -2.51 13.39
C ALA A 172 18.71 -3.58 13.86
N VAL A 173 17.52 -3.68 13.23
CA VAL A 173 16.53 -4.71 13.53
C VAL A 173 16.84 -6.02 12.84
N GLN A 174 17.16 -5.99 11.53
CA GLN A 174 17.32 -7.20 10.72
C GLN A 174 18.72 -7.85 10.84
N GLY A 175 19.71 -7.13 11.35
CA GLY A 175 21.10 -7.58 11.41
C GLY A 175 21.82 -7.63 10.06
N LYS A 176 21.19 -7.07 9.01
CA LYS A 176 21.76 -6.95 7.65
C LYS A 176 21.20 -5.70 6.97
N GLU A 177 21.96 -5.14 6.04
CA GLU A 177 21.46 -4.05 5.21
C GLU A 177 20.31 -4.50 4.31
N PRO A 178 19.37 -3.59 3.98
CA PRO A 178 18.34 -3.88 3.00
C PRO A 178 18.95 -4.06 1.60
N GLU A 179 18.45 -5.00 0.85
CA GLU A 179 18.92 -5.30 -0.52
C GLU A 179 18.38 -4.31 -1.56
N GLY A 180 17.34 -3.55 -1.22
CA GLY A 180 16.71 -2.53 -2.05
C GLY A 180 15.53 -1.88 -1.34
N TYR A 181 14.78 -1.11 -2.11
CA TYR A 181 13.60 -0.38 -1.62
C TYR A 181 12.31 -1.16 -1.91
N SER A 182 11.32 -0.96 -1.09
CA SER A 182 9.92 -1.00 -1.52
C SER A 182 9.59 0.35 -2.13
N TRP A 183 8.85 0.35 -3.23
CA TRP A 183 8.53 1.55 -3.98
C TRP A 183 7.05 1.62 -4.27
N GLU A 184 6.47 2.77 -3.98
CA GLU A 184 5.09 3.09 -4.30
C GLU A 184 5.08 4.39 -5.10
N TYR A 185 4.48 4.34 -6.28
CA TYR A 185 4.35 5.48 -7.17
C TYR A 185 2.88 5.66 -7.53
N ALA A 186 2.35 6.83 -7.26
CA ALA A 186 0.95 7.12 -7.52
C ALA A 186 0.77 8.32 -8.44
N LEU A 187 -0.20 8.19 -9.35
CA LEU A 187 -0.55 9.19 -10.35
C LEU A 187 -2.04 9.47 -10.34
N ASP A 188 -2.40 10.76 -10.43
CA ASP A 188 -3.70 11.20 -10.93
C ASP A 188 -3.50 11.98 -12.23
N LEU A 189 -4.24 11.62 -13.26
CA LEU A 189 -4.18 12.23 -14.59
C LEU A 189 -5.39 13.16 -14.81
N ILE A 190 -5.20 14.13 -15.70
CA ILE A 190 -6.30 14.92 -16.23
C ILE A 190 -6.82 14.16 -17.44
N GLY A 191 -7.96 13.46 -17.30
CA GLY A 191 -8.55 12.65 -18.36
C GLY A 191 -9.78 11.88 -17.84
N ASP A 192 -10.41 11.14 -18.74
CA ASP A 192 -11.57 10.32 -18.40
C ASP A 192 -11.19 8.92 -17.87
N ALA A 193 -12.20 8.19 -17.39
CA ALA A 193 -12.00 6.86 -16.81
C ALA A 193 -11.43 5.84 -17.83
N GLY A 194 -11.79 5.96 -19.10
CA GLY A 194 -11.30 5.06 -20.15
C GLY A 194 -9.81 5.31 -20.46
N GLU A 195 -9.38 6.57 -20.46
CA GLU A 195 -7.97 6.93 -20.62
C GLU A 195 -7.14 6.40 -19.45
N GLN A 196 -7.64 6.49 -18.23
CA GLN A 196 -6.95 5.98 -17.03
C GLN A 196 -6.69 4.46 -17.10
N ILE A 197 -7.68 3.69 -17.57
CA ILE A 197 -7.54 2.24 -17.76
C ILE A 197 -6.48 1.95 -18.84
N THR A 198 -6.55 2.63 -19.97
CA THR A 198 -5.62 2.44 -21.08
C THR A 198 -4.19 2.76 -20.66
N VAL A 199 -3.98 3.88 -19.98
CA VAL A 199 -2.65 4.28 -19.49
C VAL A 199 -2.13 3.28 -18.45
N GLY A 200 -2.98 2.77 -17.57
CA GLY A 200 -2.61 1.74 -16.62
C GLY A 200 -2.10 0.46 -17.30
N ASP A 201 -2.77 -0.01 -18.35
CA ASP A 201 -2.34 -1.18 -19.15
C ASP A 201 -0.99 -0.93 -19.85
N GLU A 202 -0.80 0.27 -20.35
CA GLU A 202 0.45 0.67 -21.02
C GLU A 202 1.61 0.80 -20.02
N ILE A 203 1.35 1.32 -18.82
CA ILE A 203 2.34 1.34 -17.71
C ILE A 203 2.72 -0.10 -17.31
N GLU A 204 1.78 -1.02 -17.21
CA GLU A 204 2.06 -2.43 -16.94
C GLU A 204 3.00 -3.03 -18.02
N THR A 205 2.83 -2.62 -19.26
CA THR A 205 3.75 -3.00 -20.36
C THR A 205 5.14 -2.42 -20.15
N ILE A 206 5.26 -1.13 -19.76
CA ILE A 206 6.54 -0.48 -19.45
C ILE A 206 7.27 -1.19 -18.31
N LEU A 207 6.56 -1.60 -17.25
CA LEU A 207 7.14 -2.39 -16.16
C LEU A 207 7.71 -3.71 -16.68
N THR A 208 6.93 -4.43 -17.48
CA THR A 208 7.33 -5.73 -18.06
C THR A 208 8.57 -5.59 -18.94
N GLU A 209 8.60 -4.62 -19.85
CA GLU A 209 9.74 -4.36 -20.75
C GLU A 209 10.99 -3.91 -19.99
N SER A 210 10.79 -3.25 -18.85
CA SER A 210 11.87 -2.83 -17.95
C SER A 210 12.39 -3.95 -17.08
N SER A 211 11.81 -5.15 -17.14
CA SER A 211 12.07 -6.27 -16.21
C SER A 211 11.86 -5.85 -14.76
N PHE A 212 10.91 -4.96 -14.54
CA PHE A 212 10.58 -4.44 -13.23
C PHE A 212 9.47 -5.28 -12.60
N ASN A 213 9.74 -5.85 -11.44
CA ASN A 213 8.79 -6.70 -10.74
C ASN A 213 7.90 -5.85 -9.82
N GLY A 214 6.83 -5.35 -10.37
CA GLY A 214 5.82 -4.57 -9.67
C GLY A 214 4.44 -4.82 -10.27
N TRP A 215 3.42 -4.31 -9.62
CA TRP A 215 2.05 -4.37 -10.12
C TRP A 215 1.45 -2.98 -10.24
N VAL A 216 0.52 -2.85 -11.16
CA VAL A 216 -0.21 -1.61 -11.44
C VAL A 216 -1.64 -1.79 -10.97
N GLU A 217 -2.09 -0.94 -10.09
CA GLU A 217 -3.49 -0.84 -9.68
C GLU A 217 -4.13 0.37 -10.37
N VAL A 218 -5.25 0.16 -11.05
CA VAL A 218 -6.03 1.22 -11.68
C VAL A 218 -7.39 1.30 -11.00
N ARG A 219 -7.66 2.39 -10.31
CA ARG A 219 -8.90 2.58 -9.54
C ARG A 219 -10.16 2.26 -10.33
N GLU A 220 -10.22 2.68 -11.59
CA GLU A 220 -11.38 2.43 -12.44
C GLU A 220 -11.56 0.95 -12.81
N LYS A 221 -10.47 0.19 -12.96
CA LYS A 221 -10.54 -1.28 -13.14
C LYS A 221 -11.10 -1.95 -11.89
N GLU A 222 -10.59 -1.56 -10.73
CA GLU A 222 -11.05 -2.10 -9.45
C GLU A 222 -12.50 -1.76 -9.17
N ARG A 223 -12.92 -0.53 -9.48
CA ARG A 223 -14.32 -0.12 -9.40
C ARG A 223 -15.21 -1.00 -10.29
N ASN A 224 -14.81 -1.23 -11.53
CA ASN A 224 -15.56 -2.05 -12.47
C ASN A 224 -15.66 -3.52 -11.98
N THR A 225 -14.59 -4.05 -11.41
CA THR A 225 -14.55 -5.39 -10.81
C THR A 225 -15.55 -5.50 -9.65
N VAL A 226 -15.55 -4.52 -8.76
CA VAL A 226 -16.48 -4.45 -7.62
C VAL A 226 -17.93 -4.36 -8.11
N TYR A 227 -18.23 -3.49 -9.08
CA TYR A 227 -19.58 -3.40 -9.66
C TYR A 227 -20.04 -4.70 -10.33
N SER A 228 -19.16 -5.37 -11.06
CA SER A 228 -19.44 -6.66 -11.68
C SER A 228 -19.76 -7.74 -10.63
N LEU A 229 -19.00 -7.78 -9.55
CA LEU A 229 -19.24 -8.73 -8.45
C LEU A 229 -20.60 -8.50 -7.79
N TYR A 230 -20.89 -7.24 -7.41
CA TYR A 230 -22.18 -6.91 -6.79
C TYR A 230 -23.37 -7.12 -7.73
N GLY A 231 -23.20 -6.80 -9.03
CA GLY A 231 -24.22 -7.08 -10.04
C GLY A 231 -24.51 -8.57 -10.17
N SER A 232 -23.48 -9.40 -10.16
CA SER A 232 -23.62 -10.85 -10.21
C SER A 232 -24.33 -11.42 -8.97
N LEU A 233 -23.98 -10.93 -7.78
CA LEU A 233 -24.64 -11.32 -6.52
C LEU A 233 -26.10 -10.88 -6.48
N LEU A 234 -26.41 -9.67 -6.95
CA LEU A 234 -27.78 -9.16 -7.05
C LEU A 234 -28.62 -10.05 -8.00
N PHE A 235 -28.06 -10.35 -9.19
CA PHE A 235 -28.72 -11.22 -10.15
C PHE A 235 -29.03 -12.61 -9.55
N LEU A 236 -28.03 -13.20 -8.88
CA LEU A 236 -28.21 -14.49 -8.20
C LEU A 236 -29.31 -14.42 -7.13
N GLY A 237 -29.33 -13.36 -6.32
CA GLY A 237 -30.35 -13.14 -5.28
C GLY A 237 -31.77 -13.02 -5.86
N VAL A 238 -31.94 -12.25 -6.94
CA VAL A 238 -33.21 -12.10 -7.65
C VAL A 238 -33.65 -13.45 -8.24
N PHE A 239 -32.73 -14.19 -8.87
CA PHE A 239 -33.04 -15.50 -9.47
C PHE A 239 -33.46 -16.52 -8.42
N VAL A 240 -32.73 -16.64 -7.32
CA VAL A 240 -33.09 -17.54 -6.21
C VAL A 240 -34.43 -17.15 -5.57
N GLY A 241 -34.65 -15.84 -5.38
CA GLY A 241 -35.95 -15.34 -4.87
C GLY A 241 -37.11 -15.71 -5.77
N ALA A 242 -36.94 -15.59 -7.11
CA ALA A 242 -37.98 -16.02 -8.06
C ALA A 242 -38.24 -17.52 -7.99
N LEU A 243 -37.23 -18.36 -7.84
CA LEU A 243 -37.39 -19.81 -7.66
C LEU A 243 -38.16 -20.14 -6.39
N PHE A 244 -37.88 -19.47 -5.26
CA PHE A 244 -38.63 -19.64 -4.01
C PHE A 244 -40.08 -19.22 -4.16
N LEU A 245 -40.37 -18.11 -4.83
CA LEU A 245 -41.73 -17.67 -5.12
C LEU A 245 -42.48 -18.70 -5.95
N MET A 246 -41.87 -19.21 -7.03
CA MET A 246 -42.52 -20.28 -7.84
C MET A 246 -42.77 -21.52 -7.03
N GLY A 247 -41.84 -21.95 -6.19
CA GLY A 247 -42.01 -23.09 -5.28
C GLY A 247 -43.19 -22.89 -4.30
N ALA A 248 -43.27 -21.70 -3.71
CA ALA A 248 -44.37 -21.37 -2.81
C ALA A 248 -45.73 -21.40 -3.49
N VAL A 249 -45.82 -20.82 -4.69
CA VAL A 249 -47.08 -20.88 -5.50
C VAL A 249 -47.47 -22.32 -5.84
N MET A 250 -46.50 -23.14 -6.22
CA MET A 250 -46.77 -24.59 -6.49
C MET A 250 -47.29 -25.32 -5.25
N ILE A 251 -46.70 -25.10 -4.09
CA ILE A 251 -47.14 -25.71 -2.83
C ILE A 251 -48.57 -25.29 -2.48
N ILE A 252 -48.90 -24.00 -2.63
CA ILE A 252 -50.26 -23.49 -2.37
C ILE A 252 -51.25 -24.12 -3.33
N TYR A 253 -50.91 -24.19 -4.61
CA TYR A 253 -51.75 -24.79 -5.65
C TYR A 253 -52.06 -26.26 -5.34
N TYR A 254 -51.04 -27.08 -5.04
CA TYR A 254 -51.22 -28.49 -4.72
C TYR A 254 -51.97 -28.76 -3.40
N LYS A 255 -51.99 -27.79 -2.49
CA LYS A 255 -52.69 -27.90 -1.21
C LYS A 255 -54.19 -27.56 -1.32
N GLN A 256 -54.60 -26.89 -2.41
CA GLN A 256 -56.00 -26.49 -2.68
C GLN A 256 -56.74 -27.46 -3.61
N VAL A 257 -56.03 -28.39 -4.24
CA VAL A 257 -56.58 -29.51 -5.02
C VAL A 257 -56.59 -30.77 -4.15
#